data_fa695f9e0afb654e5294e0f9a170d36a
#
_entry.id   fa695f9e0afb654e5294e0f9a170d36a
#
_cell.length_a   1.000
_cell.length_b   1.000
_cell.length_c   1.000
_cell.angle_alpha   90.00
_cell.angle_beta   90.00
_cell.angle_gamma   90.00
#
_symmetry.space_group_name_H-M   'P 1'
#
loop_
_entity.id
_entity.type
_entity.pdbx_description
1 polymer ?
#
loop_
_entity_poly.entity_id
_entity_poly.type
_entity_poly.pdbx_seq_one_letter_code
_entity_poly.pdbx_strand_id
1 'polypeptide(L)'
;GATVVPVESGSKTLKDALNEALRDWVTNVENTFYIIGTVAGPHPYPTMVRDFQRVIGDECLVQMPEMIGRQPDAVIACVGGGSNAMGIFYPYIDHAGTRLIGVEAAGQGLDSGKHAASISAGSPGVLHGNRTYLLQDANGQITETHSISAGLDYPGVGPEHA
;
A
#
# COMPACT_ATOMS: atom_id res chain seq x y z
N GLY A 1 -20.46 7.50 -18.17
CA GLY A 1 -19.06 7.22 -17.96
C GLY A 1 -18.47 8.13 -16.90
N ALA A 2 -17.31 7.76 -16.36
CA ALA A 2 -16.61 8.59 -15.38
C ALA A 2 -15.92 9.78 -16.04
N THR A 3 -15.80 10.88 -15.30
CA THR A 3 -14.97 12.02 -15.70
C THR A 3 -13.55 11.76 -15.17
N VAL A 4 -12.56 11.79 -16.06
CA VAL A 4 -11.15 11.67 -15.69
C VAL A 4 -10.58 13.06 -15.47
N VAL A 5 -10.01 13.29 -14.27
CA VAL A 5 -9.35 14.55 -13.92
C VAL A 5 -7.85 14.29 -13.82
N PRO A 6 -7.03 14.76 -14.78
CA PRO A 6 -5.59 14.59 -14.73
C PRO A 6 -5.00 15.49 -13.64
N VAL A 7 -4.07 14.93 -12.84
CA VAL A 7 -3.32 15.69 -11.84
C VAL A 7 -1.94 16.02 -12.40
N GLU A 8 -1.69 17.31 -12.61
CA GLU A 8 -0.45 17.82 -13.21
C GLU A 8 0.47 18.52 -12.19
N SER A 9 0.04 18.60 -10.93
CA SER A 9 0.83 19.16 -9.83
C SER A 9 1.85 18.15 -9.27
N GLY A 10 2.86 18.66 -8.56
CA GLY A 10 3.87 17.84 -7.90
C GLY A 10 4.73 17.04 -8.89
N SER A 11 5.06 15.81 -8.51
CA SER A 11 5.82 14.86 -9.33
C SER A 11 4.97 14.09 -10.35
N LYS A 12 3.65 14.34 -10.39
CA LYS A 12 2.66 13.67 -11.25
C LYS A 12 2.60 12.16 -11.03
N THR A 13 2.84 11.72 -9.80
CA THR A 13 2.79 10.32 -9.37
C THR A 13 1.49 10.00 -8.64
N LEU A 14 1.33 8.73 -8.26
CA LEU A 14 0.19 8.25 -7.47
C LEU A 14 -0.02 9.07 -6.19
N LYS A 15 1.06 9.49 -5.52
CA LYS A 15 0.99 10.33 -4.31
C LYS A 15 0.21 11.63 -4.57
N ASP A 16 0.49 12.29 -5.68
CA ASP A 16 -0.16 13.57 -6.02
C ASP A 16 -1.62 13.36 -6.42
N ALA A 17 -1.93 12.29 -7.11
CA ALA A 17 -3.31 11.90 -7.41
C ALA A 17 -4.13 11.65 -6.14
N LEU A 18 -3.57 10.94 -5.16
CA LEU A 18 -4.21 10.73 -3.85
C LEU A 18 -4.40 12.04 -3.08
N ASN A 19 -3.42 12.94 -3.10
CA ASN A 19 -3.53 14.26 -2.50
C ASN A 19 -4.72 15.04 -3.06
N GLU A 20 -4.88 15.08 -4.38
CA GLU A 20 -5.97 15.81 -5.02
C GLU A 20 -7.33 15.15 -4.76
N ALA A 21 -7.42 13.83 -4.80
CA ALA A 21 -8.63 13.10 -4.47
C ALA A 21 -9.09 13.35 -3.03
N LEU A 22 -8.16 13.32 -2.07
CA LEU A 22 -8.45 13.64 -0.67
C LEU A 22 -8.88 15.10 -0.49
N ARG A 23 -8.24 16.03 -1.19
CA ARG A 23 -8.56 17.46 -1.14
C ARG A 23 -9.94 17.73 -1.70
N ASP A 24 -10.29 17.12 -2.83
CA ASP A 24 -11.63 17.22 -3.42
C ASP A 24 -12.69 16.64 -2.47
N TRP A 25 -12.42 15.44 -1.93
CA TRP A 25 -13.34 14.78 -1.00
C TRP A 25 -13.62 15.60 0.26
N VAL A 26 -12.60 16.13 0.95
CA VAL A 26 -12.83 16.92 2.19
C VAL A 26 -13.52 18.25 1.90
N THR A 27 -13.35 18.80 0.70
CA THR A 27 -14.03 20.02 0.26
C THR A 27 -15.52 19.77 0.00
N ASN A 28 -15.86 18.59 -0.50
CA ASN A 28 -17.21 18.24 -0.97
C ASN A 28 -17.81 17.06 -0.19
N VAL A 29 -17.45 16.88 1.06
CA VAL A 29 -17.76 15.68 1.87
C VAL A 29 -19.27 15.39 2.00
N GLU A 30 -20.12 16.42 1.93
CA GLU A 30 -21.58 16.26 2.06
C GLU A 30 -22.23 15.54 0.87
N ASN A 31 -21.63 15.60 -0.31
CA ASN A 31 -22.19 15.05 -1.54
C ASN A 31 -21.21 14.16 -2.34
N THR A 32 -20.03 13.86 -1.76
CA THR A 32 -18.97 13.11 -2.41
C THR A 32 -18.56 11.91 -1.56
N PHE A 33 -18.60 10.73 -2.16
CA PHE A 33 -18.11 9.50 -1.55
C PHE A 33 -16.69 9.19 -2.07
N TYR A 34 -15.73 9.05 -1.15
CA TYR A 34 -14.34 8.74 -1.50
C TYR A 34 -14.16 7.23 -1.65
N ILE A 35 -13.76 6.80 -2.83
CA ILE A 35 -13.38 5.41 -3.11
C ILE A 35 -11.86 5.32 -3.09
N ILE A 36 -11.31 4.69 -2.05
CA ILE A 36 -9.87 4.49 -1.92
C ILE A 36 -9.47 3.10 -2.43
N GLY A 37 -8.36 3.03 -3.17
CA GLY A 37 -7.85 1.79 -3.77
C GLY A 37 -6.64 1.20 -3.05
N THR A 38 -6.29 1.67 -1.83
CA THR A 38 -5.14 1.18 -1.07
C THR A 38 -5.44 1.11 0.42
N VAL A 39 -4.63 0.32 1.16
CA VAL A 39 -4.74 0.12 2.62
C VAL A 39 -4.12 1.29 3.42
N ALA A 40 -4.04 2.47 2.83
CA ALA A 40 -3.55 3.71 3.42
C ALA A 40 -4.69 4.70 3.63
N GLY A 41 -4.44 5.78 4.36
CA GLY A 41 -5.41 6.84 4.62
C GLY A 41 -5.78 6.93 6.10
N PRO A 42 -6.67 7.89 6.45
CA PRO A 42 -7.12 8.05 7.83
C PRO A 42 -7.98 6.87 8.28
N HIS A 43 -8.04 6.66 9.59
CA HIS A 43 -8.99 5.69 10.16
C HIS A 43 -10.43 6.04 9.73
N PRO A 44 -11.29 5.09 9.32
CA PRO A 44 -11.10 3.63 9.39
C PRO A 44 -10.62 2.98 8.08
N TYR A 45 -10.18 3.74 7.08
CA TYR A 45 -9.85 3.20 5.74
C TYR A 45 -8.85 2.03 5.76
N PRO A 46 -7.73 2.07 6.50
CA PRO A 46 -6.81 0.94 6.53
C PRO A 46 -7.47 -0.37 6.97
N THR A 47 -8.25 -0.32 8.04
CA THR A 47 -9.00 -1.47 8.56
C THR A 47 -10.06 -1.96 7.56
N MET A 48 -10.83 -1.04 6.95
CA MET A 48 -11.85 -1.40 5.96
C MET A 48 -11.23 -2.08 4.73
N VAL A 49 -10.16 -1.50 4.20
CA VAL A 49 -9.49 -2.06 3.01
C VAL A 49 -8.87 -3.41 3.33
N ARG A 50 -8.22 -3.58 4.49
CA ARG A 50 -7.76 -4.87 4.97
C ARG A 50 -8.88 -5.90 4.99
N ASP A 51 -10.00 -5.56 5.64
CA ASP A 51 -11.11 -6.49 5.83
C ASP A 51 -11.80 -6.88 4.51
N PHE A 52 -11.87 -5.97 3.53
CA PHE A 52 -12.37 -6.29 2.20
C PHE A 52 -11.36 -7.11 1.38
N GLN A 53 -10.07 -6.82 1.49
CA GLN A 53 -9.03 -7.53 0.73
C GLN A 53 -8.69 -8.91 1.31
N ARG A 54 -8.96 -9.15 2.59
CA ARG A 54 -8.65 -10.42 3.26
C ARG A 54 -9.30 -11.64 2.61
N VAL A 55 -10.36 -11.46 1.83
CA VAL A 55 -11.00 -12.53 1.08
C VAL A 55 -9.98 -13.32 0.23
N ILE A 56 -8.93 -12.66 -0.26
CA ILE A 56 -7.84 -13.29 -1.03
C ILE A 56 -7.15 -14.38 -0.18
N GLY A 57 -6.74 -14.05 1.03
CA GLY A 57 -6.09 -15.00 1.92
C GLY A 57 -7.06 -16.03 2.51
N ASP A 58 -8.29 -15.63 2.83
CA ASP A 58 -9.34 -16.55 3.32
C ASP A 58 -9.63 -17.65 2.28
N GLU A 59 -9.73 -17.30 0.99
CA GLU A 59 -9.88 -18.27 -0.09
C GLU A 59 -8.64 -19.14 -0.26
N CYS A 60 -7.44 -18.57 -0.18
CA CYS A 60 -6.18 -19.33 -0.26
C CYS A 60 -6.05 -20.37 0.85
N LEU A 61 -6.50 -20.10 2.07
CA LEU A 61 -6.50 -21.06 3.16
C LEU A 61 -7.30 -22.34 2.85
N VAL A 62 -8.34 -22.24 2.00
CA VAL A 62 -9.15 -23.38 1.55
C VAL A 62 -8.58 -24.00 0.29
N GLN A 63 -8.25 -23.17 -0.71
CA GLN A 63 -7.81 -23.63 -2.02
C GLN A 63 -6.47 -24.35 -2.01
N MET A 64 -5.51 -23.88 -1.20
CA MET A 64 -4.18 -24.49 -1.15
C MET A 64 -4.21 -25.95 -0.67
N PRO A 65 -4.88 -26.33 0.44
CA PRO A 65 -5.04 -27.72 0.81
C PRO A 65 -5.77 -28.56 -0.26
N GLU A 66 -6.76 -28.01 -0.95
CA GLU A 66 -7.44 -28.72 -2.04
C GLU A 66 -6.51 -29.00 -3.23
N MET A 67 -5.64 -28.03 -3.57
CA MET A 67 -4.75 -28.13 -4.73
C MET A 67 -3.51 -29.00 -4.48
N ILE A 68 -2.88 -28.86 -3.30
CA ILE A 68 -1.57 -29.47 -3.00
C ILE A 68 -1.55 -30.30 -1.72
N GLY A 69 -2.66 -30.47 -1.03
CA GLY A 69 -2.80 -31.28 0.18
C GLY A 69 -2.26 -30.63 1.47
N ARG A 70 -1.80 -29.38 1.41
CA ARG A 70 -1.22 -28.64 2.57
C ARG A 70 -1.26 -27.14 2.36
N GLN A 71 -0.96 -26.37 3.41
CA GLN A 71 -0.70 -24.95 3.30
C GLN A 71 0.65 -24.66 2.64
N PRO A 72 0.86 -23.49 2.02
CA PRO A 72 2.13 -23.13 1.39
C PRO A 72 3.23 -22.91 2.43
N ASP A 73 4.48 -23.17 2.07
CA ASP A 73 5.65 -22.87 2.92
C ASP A 73 5.94 -21.36 3.00
N ALA A 74 5.52 -20.62 1.97
CA ALA A 74 5.64 -19.16 1.92
C ALA A 74 4.54 -18.53 1.07
N VAL A 75 4.08 -17.37 1.50
CA VAL A 75 3.24 -16.44 0.72
C VAL A 75 4.08 -15.21 0.40
N ILE A 76 4.16 -14.88 -0.90
CA ILE A 76 5.00 -13.78 -1.39
C ILE A 76 4.09 -12.75 -2.09
N ALA A 77 4.20 -11.49 -1.71
CA ALA A 77 3.43 -10.42 -2.35
C ALA A 77 4.26 -9.16 -2.53
N CYS A 78 3.99 -8.41 -3.62
CA CYS A 78 4.57 -7.09 -3.79
C CYS A 78 3.92 -6.08 -2.83
N VAL A 79 4.74 -5.12 -2.36
CA VAL A 79 4.33 -4.08 -1.43
C VAL A 79 4.65 -2.71 -2.01
N GLY A 80 3.59 -1.99 -2.41
CA GLY A 80 3.61 -0.54 -2.63
C GLY A 80 2.84 0.11 -1.49
N GLY A 81 1.60 0.57 -1.70
CA GLY A 81 0.69 0.91 -0.59
C GLY A 81 0.33 -0.28 0.30
N GLY A 82 0.41 -1.51 -0.23
CA GLY A 82 0.35 -2.75 0.53
C GLY A 82 -1.02 -3.42 0.59
N SER A 83 -1.99 -2.99 -0.18
CA SER A 83 -3.37 -3.51 -0.14
C SER A 83 -3.46 -4.99 -0.51
N ASN A 84 -2.86 -5.41 -1.63
CA ASN A 84 -2.85 -6.82 -2.03
C ASN A 84 -2.08 -7.70 -1.04
N ALA A 85 -0.94 -7.20 -0.56
CA ALA A 85 -0.13 -7.92 0.43
C ALA A 85 -0.90 -8.10 1.74
N MET A 86 -1.55 -7.06 2.24
CA MET A 86 -2.39 -7.18 3.43
C MET A 86 -3.54 -8.16 3.21
N GLY A 87 -4.16 -8.15 2.04
CA GLY A 87 -5.25 -9.05 1.70
C GLY A 87 -4.86 -10.53 1.78
N ILE A 88 -3.68 -10.88 1.25
CA ILE A 88 -3.23 -12.27 1.28
C ILE A 88 -2.51 -12.62 2.59
N PHE A 89 -1.81 -11.69 3.24
CA PHE A 89 -1.05 -11.97 4.46
C PHE A 89 -1.92 -12.07 5.70
N TYR A 90 -2.93 -11.21 5.82
CA TYR A 90 -3.69 -11.06 7.06
C TYR A 90 -4.28 -12.38 7.58
N PRO A 91 -4.93 -13.23 6.77
CA PRO A 91 -5.40 -14.53 7.23
C PRO A 91 -4.29 -15.54 7.55
N TYR A 92 -3.07 -15.33 7.05
CA TYR A 92 -1.92 -16.20 7.31
C TYR A 92 -1.05 -15.77 8.50
N ILE A 93 -1.31 -14.62 9.14
CA ILE A 93 -0.48 -14.11 10.26
C ILE A 93 -0.35 -15.15 11.37
N ASP A 94 -1.44 -15.84 11.71
CA ASP A 94 -1.46 -16.85 12.77
C ASP A 94 -1.03 -18.25 12.29
N HIS A 95 -0.64 -18.42 11.03
CA HIS A 95 -0.18 -19.69 10.47
C HIS A 95 1.35 -19.84 10.60
N ALA A 96 1.82 -20.34 11.73
CA ALA A 96 3.25 -20.46 12.06
C ALA A 96 4.09 -21.27 11.05
N GLY A 97 3.47 -22.13 10.23
CA GLY A 97 4.13 -22.91 9.19
C GLY A 97 4.32 -22.19 7.86
N THR A 98 3.75 -21.00 7.68
CA THR A 98 3.79 -20.24 6.43
C THR A 98 4.58 -18.95 6.62
N ARG A 99 5.66 -18.76 5.86
CA ARG A 99 6.42 -17.50 5.88
C ARG A 99 5.72 -16.44 5.04
N LEU A 100 5.65 -15.20 5.53
CA LEU A 100 5.14 -14.06 4.79
C LEU A 100 6.32 -13.23 4.28
N ILE A 101 6.37 -12.99 2.98
CA ILE A 101 7.48 -12.29 2.31
C ILE A 101 6.91 -11.12 1.49
N GLY A 102 7.10 -9.91 1.99
CA GLY A 102 6.81 -8.69 1.26
C GLY A 102 7.99 -8.29 0.36
N VAL A 103 7.69 -7.94 -0.89
CA VAL A 103 8.70 -7.51 -1.86
C VAL A 103 8.43 -6.08 -2.26
N GLU A 104 9.32 -5.17 -1.88
CA GLU A 104 9.26 -3.75 -2.22
C GLU A 104 10.01 -3.45 -3.52
N ALA A 105 9.68 -2.32 -4.15
CA ALA A 105 10.36 -1.87 -5.36
C ALA A 105 11.73 -1.26 -5.04
N ALA A 106 12.80 -2.00 -5.25
CA ALA A 106 14.17 -1.54 -5.06
C ALA A 106 14.65 -0.57 -6.16
N GLY A 107 13.89 -0.41 -7.25
CA GLY A 107 14.21 0.53 -8.34
C GLY A 107 15.61 0.33 -8.89
N GLN A 108 16.43 1.37 -8.77
CA GLN A 108 17.85 1.33 -9.17
C GLN A 108 18.81 0.99 -8.01
N GLY A 109 18.27 0.45 -6.91
CA GLY A 109 19.00 0.14 -5.69
C GLY A 109 18.67 1.12 -4.56
N LEU A 110 18.68 0.62 -3.32
CA LEU A 110 18.30 1.43 -2.14
C LEU A 110 19.23 2.64 -1.95
N ASP A 111 20.53 2.47 -2.21
CA ASP A 111 21.53 3.54 -2.06
C ASP A 111 21.45 4.61 -3.17
N SER A 112 20.70 4.35 -4.23
CA SER A 112 20.57 5.28 -5.36
C SER A 112 19.62 6.45 -5.10
N GLY A 113 18.77 6.35 -4.08
CA GLY A 113 17.65 7.25 -3.85
C GLY A 113 16.52 7.14 -4.88
N LYS A 114 16.61 6.17 -5.81
CA LYS A 114 15.60 5.89 -6.85
C LYS A 114 14.95 4.53 -6.63
N HIS A 115 14.15 4.43 -5.59
CA HIS A 115 13.40 3.24 -5.17
C HIS A 115 12.08 3.65 -4.52
N ALA A 116 11.24 2.67 -4.19
CA ALA A 116 9.98 2.89 -3.45
C ALA A 116 9.85 1.90 -2.28
N ALA A 117 10.96 1.55 -1.64
CA ALA A 117 11.03 0.60 -0.53
C ALA A 117 10.88 1.32 0.80
N SER A 118 9.65 1.66 1.18
CA SER A 118 9.36 2.48 2.37
C SER A 118 9.52 1.74 3.70
N ILE A 119 9.31 0.43 3.74
CA ILE A 119 9.55 -0.38 4.95
C ILE A 119 11.04 -0.57 5.16
N SER A 120 11.78 -0.93 4.09
CA SER A 120 13.21 -1.25 4.18
C SER A 120 14.11 -0.04 4.38
N ALA A 121 13.76 1.12 3.82
CA ALA A 121 14.62 2.30 3.78
C ALA A 121 13.94 3.60 4.27
N GLY A 122 12.69 3.53 4.71
CA GLY A 122 11.94 4.68 5.20
C GLY A 122 12.10 4.94 6.69
N SER A 123 11.43 5.96 7.16
CA SER A 123 11.35 6.33 8.57
C SER A 123 9.90 6.65 8.97
N PRO A 124 9.55 6.59 10.27
CA PRO A 124 8.21 6.90 10.74
C PRO A 124 7.81 8.35 10.41
N GLY A 125 6.62 8.52 9.83
CA GLY A 125 6.08 9.84 9.51
C GLY A 125 4.58 9.79 9.25
N VAL A 126 4.02 10.88 8.71
CA VAL A 126 2.59 11.01 8.42
C VAL A 126 2.38 11.36 6.95
N LEU A 127 1.59 10.56 6.25
CA LEU A 127 1.19 10.80 4.87
C LEU A 127 -0.26 10.37 4.68
N HIS A 128 -1.04 11.13 3.88
CA HIS A 128 -2.44 10.81 3.56
C HIS A 128 -3.31 10.48 4.80
N GLY A 129 -3.04 11.13 5.94
CA GLY A 129 -3.83 10.98 7.16
C GLY A 129 -3.52 9.76 8.00
N ASN A 130 -2.47 8.99 7.70
CA ASN A 130 -1.99 7.91 8.54
C ASN A 130 -0.52 8.05 8.93
N ARG A 131 -0.16 7.53 10.10
CA ARG A 131 1.22 7.40 10.55
C ARG A 131 1.75 6.03 10.12
N THR A 132 2.89 6.03 9.43
CA THR A 132 3.48 4.82 8.87
C THR A 132 4.97 5.04 8.56
N TYR A 133 5.61 4.10 7.86
CA TYR A 133 6.95 4.27 7.29
C TYR A 133 6.89 5.01 5.97
N LEU A 134 7.73 6.03 5.81
CA LEU A 134 7.79 6.92 4.65
C LEU A 134 9.20 7.10 4.14
N LEU A 135 9.34 7.31 2.84
CA LEU A 135 10.55 7.85 2.23
C LEU A 135 10.49 9.38 2.36
N GLN A 136 11.27 9.91 3.30
CA GLN A 136 11.30 11.33 3.63
C GLN A 136 12.71 11.77 4.00
N ASP A 137 12.99 13.07 3.84
CA ASP A 137 14.26 13.69 4.26
C ASP A 137 14.27 14.00 5.76
N ALA A 138 15.39 14.56 6.24
CA ALA A 138 15.58 14.94 7.64
C ALA A 138 14.59 16.02 8.14
N ASN A 139 13.93 16.73 7.24
CA ASN A 139 12.92 17.74 7.56
C ASN A 139 11.49 17.18 7.48
N GLY A 140 11.34 15.88 7.21
CA GLY A 140 10.05 15.23 7.04
C GLY A 140 9.37 15.48 5.69
N GLN A 141 10.12 16.01 4.71
CA GLN A 141 9.59 16.19 3.36
C GLN A 141 9.69 14.88 2.59
N ILE A 142 8.57 14.51 1.92
CA ILE A 142 8.51 13.29 1.10
C ILE A 142 9.52 13.39 -0.05
N THR A 143 10.39 12.39 -0.15
CA THR A 143 11.32 12.27 -1.28
C THR A 143 10.63 11.62 -2.48
N GLU A 144 11.09 11.95 -3.68
CA GLU A 144 10.61 11.30 -4.90
C GLU A 144 10.95 9.81 -4.88
N THR A 145 10.00 9.01 -5.32
CA THR A 145 10.15 7.56 -5.45
C THR A 145 10.41 7.16 -6.89
N HIS A 146 10.83 5.92 -7.10
CA HIS A 146 11.00 5.38 -8.43
C HIS A 146 10.65 3.90 -8.48
N SER A 147 9.70 3.56 -9.35
CA SER A 147 9.40 2.19 -9.75
C SER A 147 8.94 2.18 -11.21
N ILE A 148 9.31 1.16 -11.96
CA ILE A 148 8.76 0.92 -13.31
C ILE A 148 7.28 0.51 -13.24
N SER A 149 6.82 0.04 -12.10
CA SER A 149 5.42 -0.25 -11.83
C SER A 149 4.77 0.95 -11.15
N ALA A 150 3.84 1.61 -11.83
CA ALA A 150 3.12 2.77 -11.27
C ALA A 150 2.39 2.47 -9.96
N GLY A 151 1.88 1.25 -9.79
CA GLY A 151 1.22 0.80 -8.56
C GLY A 151 2.17 0.59 -7.38
N LEU A 152 3.48 0.48 -7.63
CA LEU A 152 4.53 0.37 -6.61
C LEU A 152 5.34 1.66 -6.46
N ASP A 153 5.02 2.70 -7.21
CA ASP A 153 5.68 4.02 -7.14
C ASP A 153 4.97 4.92 -6.11
N TYR A 154 5.16 4.55 -4.83
CA TYR A 154 4.50 5.21 -3.71
C TYR A 154 5.48 5.33 -2.53
N PRO A 155 5.59 6.52 -1.90
CA PRO A 155 6.61 6.79 -0.88
C PRO A 155 6.27 6.30 0.51
N GLY A 156 5.19 5.59 0.70
CA GLY A 156 4.75 5.08 1.98
C GLY A 156 4.14 3.68 1.88
N VAL A 157 3.70 3.15 2.99
CA VAL A 157 2.99 1.87 3.09
C VAL A 157 1.77 2.03 3.99
N GLY A 158 0.79 1.16 3.87
CA GLY A 158 -0.35 1.15 4.77
C GLY A 158 0.08 0.88 6.22
N PRO A 159 -0.55 1.53 7.22
CA PRO A 159 -0.13 1.42 8.63
C PRO A 159 -0.27 0.00 9.20
N GLU A 160 -1.08 -0.85 8.59
CA GLU A 160 -1.22 -2.27 8.97
C GLU A 160 0.04 -3.11 8.69
N HIS A 161 1.01 -2.57 7.91
CA HIS A 161 2.31 -3.19 7.63
C HIS A 161 3.44 -2.66 8.53
N ALA A 162 3.18 -1.63 9.36
CA ALA A 162 4.19 -0.94 10.15
C ALA A 162 4.36 -1.51 11.56
#